data_3a8f2e7b43a4ba4264e069065f23e31c
#
_entry.id   3a8f2e7b43a4ba4264e069065f23e31c
#
_cell.length_a   1.000
_cell.length_b   1.000
_cell.length_c   1.000
_cell.angle_alpha   90.00
_cell.angle_beta   90.00
_cell.angle_gamma   90.00
#
_symmetry.space_group_name_H-M   'P 1'
#
loop_
_entity.id
_entity.type
_entity.pdbx_description
1 polymer ?
#
loop_
_entity_poly.entity_id
_entity_poly.type
_entity_poly.pdbx_seq_one_letter_code
_entity_poly.pdbx_strand_id
1 'polypeptide(L)'
;MRKLNIPINKIKKYLQNRNETSFAQLLLDKEKECLKTIEENQKILNDIQLVLKHLNKIKHSHLGQITLTFRKAKQFLMTPVDSNISGTEIIDVLAQHNLKVFSKEHFREKAVGWILSQNDFFQGIYGKPKAFFSTPNPLYHEQQNIVIRPEGLYATIRFQGILLEHTQELSDLFNDFLVSNRLKAVDDIYVITLKDHWLTDDIKEYISQISLRVESLDKE
;
A
#
# COMPACT_ATOMS: atom_id res chain seq x y z
N MET A 1 9.29 39.18 19.37
CA MET A 1 8.47 38.93 18.18
C MET A 1 9.27 38.27 17.05
N ARG A 2 10.49 38.74 16.63
CA ARG A 2 11.31 38.06 15.63
C ARG A 2 11.69 36.62 16.02
N LYS A 3 12.02 36.35 17.28
CA LYS A 3 12.31 34.98 17.79
C LYS A 3 11.11 34.02 17.69
N LEU A 4 9.88 34.55 17.53
CA LEU A 4 8.66 33.75 17.33
C LEU A 4 8.32 33.56 15.84
N ASN A 5 9.23 33.93 14.92
CA ASN A 5 9.00 33.88 13.47
C ASN A 5 7.70 34.57 13.02
N ILE A 6 7.32 35.68 13.69
CA ILE A 6 6.17 36.48 13.30
C ILE A 6 6.59 37.36 12.11
N PRO A 7 5.86 37.34 10.97
CA PRO A 7 6.16 38.13 9.79
C PRO A 7 6.22 39.64 10.07
N ILE A 8 7.17 40.34 9.47
CA ILE A 8 7.43 41.77 9.71
C ILE A 8 6.19 42.63 9.44
N ASN A 9 5.39 42.30 8.44
CA ASN A 9 4.14 43.00 8.13
C ASN A 9 3.12 42.89 9.29
N LYS A 10 2.99 41.75 9.90
CA LYS A 10 2.13 41.53 11.09
C LYS A 10 2.66 42.35 12.28
N ILE A 11 3.98 42.37 12.48
CA ILE A 11 4.61 43.19 13.52
C ILE A 11 4.37 44.69 13.28
N LYS A 12 4.55 45.18 12.06
CA LYS A 12 4.28 46.58 11.68
C LYS A 12 2.83 46.97 11.93
N LYS A 13 1.87 46.14 11.52
CA LYS A 13 0.44 46.34 11.78
C LYS A 13 0.12 46.45 13.25
N TYR A 14 0.68 45.55 14.08
CA TYR A 14 0.53 45.64 15.54
C TYR A 14 1.11 46.92 16.13
N LEU A 15 2.30 47.35 15.65
CA LEU A 15 2.97 48.57 16.13
C LEU A 15 2.20 49.87 15.88
N GLN A 16 1.30 49.85 14.88
CA GLN A 16 0.42 51.01 14.57
C GLN A 16 -0.75 51.15 15.55
N ASN A 17 -1.17 50.06 16.18
CA ASN A 17 -2.29 50.07 17.12
C ASN A 17 -1.99 49.18 18.34
N ARG A 18 -1.01 49.61 19.15
CA ARG A 18 -0.49 48.83 20.28
C ARG A 18 -1.49 48.86 21.44
N ASN A 19 -1.99 47.70 21.77
CA ASN A 19 -2.76 47.49 23.00
C ASN A 19 -2.67 45.99 23.39
N GLU A 20 -3.05 45.65 24.59
CA GLU A 20 -2.98 44.32 25.14
C GLU A 20 -3.80 43.32 24.31
N THR A 21 -4.99 43.69 23.89
CA THR A 21 -5.88 42.85 23.08
C THR A 21 -5.26 42.49 21.72
N SER A 22 -4.70 43.49 21.01
CA SER A 22 -4.04 43.23 19.70
C SER A 22 -2.77 42.44 19.84
N PHE A 23 -2.05 42.54 20.96
CA PHE A 23 -0.90 41.72 21.26
C PHE A 23 -1.28 40.27 21.53
N ALA A 24 -2.29 40.06 22.39
CA ALA A 24 -2.82 38.74 22.68
C ALA A 24 -3.30 38.03 21.40
N GLN A 25 -4.07 38.74 20.54
CA GLN A 25 -4.52 38.18 19.26
C GLN A 25 -3.38 37.79 18.35
N LEU A 26 -2.30 38.60 18.24
CA LEU A 26 -1.11 38.28 17.45
C LEU A 26 -0.44 36.99 17.95
N LEU A 27 -0.37 36.78 19.27
CA LEU A 27 0.21 35.58 19.87
C LEU A 27 -0.69 34.37 19.67
N LEU A 28 -2.01 34.49 19.82
CA LEU A 28 -2.98 33.43 19.60
C LEU A 28 -2.96 32.94 18.12
N ASP A 29 -2.87 33.90 17.18
CA ASP A 29 -2.75 33.58 15.76
C ASP A 29 -1.46 32.78 15.49
N LYS A 30 -0.35 33.16 16.14
CA LYS A 30 0.93 32.44 15.98
C LYS A 30 0.93 31.07 16.66
N GLU A 31 0.29 30.95 17.82
CA GLU A 31 0.10 29.66 18.50
C GLU A 31 -0.66 28.70 17.59
N LYS A 32 -1.80 29.14 17.02
CA LYS A 32 -2.60 28.33 16.09
C LYS A 32 -1.79 27.88 14.86
N GLU A 33 -0.97 28.76 14.29
CA GLU A 33 -0.06 28.43 13.17
C GLU A 33 0.96 27.36 13.59
N CYS A 34 1.56 27.51 14.78
CA CYS A 34 2.51 26.53 15.32
C CYS A 34 1.86 25.15 15.55
N LEU A 35 0.67 25.12 16.15
CA LEU A 35 -0.07 23.87 16.38
C LEU A 35 -0.37 23.16 15.07
N LYS A 36 -0.81 23.90 14.04
CA LYS A 36 -1.03 23.34 12.69
C LYS A 36 0.25 22.74 12.11
N THR A 37 1.38 23.45 12.20
CA THR A 37 2.68 22.95 11.71
C THR A 37 3.13 21.69 12.46
N ILE A 38 2.92 21.62 13.76
CA ILE A 38 3.22 20.44 14.58
C ILE A 38 2.39 19.25 14.09
N GLU A 39 1.08 19.43 13.88
CA GLU A 39 0.19 18.39 13.39
C GLU A 39 0.63 17.87 12.01
N GLU A 40 0.96 18.77 11.07
CA GLU A 40 1.45 18.44 9.74
C GLU A 40 2.76 17.65 9.81
N ASN A 41 3.73 18.11 10.61
CA ASN A 41 5.01 17.42 10.79
C ASN A 41 4.84 16.06 11.46
N GLN A 42 3.90 15.91 12.40
CA GLN A 42 3.61 14.62 13.03
C GLN A 42 3.05 13.61 12.02
N LYS A 43 2.21 14.05 11.08
CA LYS A 43 1.73 13.20 9.98
C LYS A 43 2.89 12.71 9.11
N ILE A 44 3.77 13.63 8.70
CA ILE A 44 4.96 13.30 7.91
C ILE A 44 5.86 12.30 8.64
N LEU A 45 6.11 12.52 9.93
CA LEU A 45 6.93 11.63 10.74
C LEU A 45 6.35 10.22 10.81
N ASN A 46 5.04 10.10 11.00
CA ASN A 46 4.35 8.82 11.02
C ASN A 46 4.48 8.09 9.68
N ASP A 47 4.36 8.80 8.55
CA ASP A 47 4.52 8.24 7.22
C ASP A 47 5.96 7.73 7.00
N ILE A 48 6.97 8.52 7.38
CA ILE A 48 8.38 8.10 7.33
C ILE A 48 8.61 6.84 8.16
N GLN A 49 8.09 6.78 9.39
CA GLN A 49 8.23 5.60 10.26
C GLN A 49 7.59 4.34 9.66
N LEU A 50 6.45 4.49 8.97
CA LEU A 50 5.80 3.37 8.27
C LEU A 50 6.67 2.84 7.11
N VAL A 51 7.26 3.73 6.31
CA VAL A 51 8.18 3.35 5.22
C VAL A 51 9.41 2.64 5.78
N LEU A 52 10.07 3.20 6.80
CA LEU A 52 11.23 2.57 7.45
C LEU A 52 10.90 1.18 8.01
N LYS A 53 9.73 1.01 8.61
CA LYS A 53 9.26 -0.29 9.09
C LYS A 53 9.04 -1.29 7.95
N HIS A 54 8.54 -0.80 6.81
CA HIS A 54 8.37 -1.61 5.60
C HIS A 54 9.72 -2.09 5.05
N LEU A 55 10.69 -1.17 4.90
CA LEU A 55 12.04 -1.47 4.44
C LEU A 55 12.75 -2.51 5.34
N ASN A 56 12.61 -2.38 6.65
CA ASN A 56 13.16 -3.35 7.59
C ASN A 56 12.53 -4.74 7.43
N LYS A 57 11.23 -4.83 7.14
CA LYS A 57 10.57 -6.11 6.88
C LYS A 57 11.06 -6.77 5.59
N ILE A 58 11.31 -5.98 4.54
CA ILE A 58 11.86 -6.49 3.28
C ILE A 58 13.26 -7.04 3.53
N LYS A 59 14.13 -6.30 4.20
CA LYS A 59 15.52 -6.68 4.47
C LYS A 59 15.66 -7.99 5.24
N HIS A 60 14.73 -8.30 6.14
CA HIS A 60 14.74 -9.51 6.98
C HIS A 60 13.79 -10.60 6.48
N SER A 61 13.35 -10.53 5.22
CA SER A 61 12.42 -11.51 4.68
C SER A 61 13.14 -12.73 4.12
N HIS A 62 12.61 -13.92 4.42
CA HIS A 62 13.02 -15.14 3.72
C HIS A 62 12.44 -15.11 2.31
N LEU A 63 13.31 -15.19 1.31
CA LEU A 63 12.93 -15.25 -0.10
C LEU A 63 12.82 -16.71 -0.56
N GLY A 64 11.96 -16.97 -1.54
CA GLY A 64 11.84 -18.27 -2.19
C GLY A 64 11.17 -19.37 -1.37
N GLN A 65 10.69 -19.10 -0.16
CA GLN A 65 10.02 -20.10 0.67
C GLN A 65 8.55 -19.75 0.88
N ILE A 66 7.67 -20.72 0.69
CA ILE A 66 6.26 -20.60 1.04
C ILE A 66 6.10 -20.77 2.55
N THR A 67 5.41 -19.82 3.16
CA THR A 67 5.09 -19.83 4.59
C THR A 67 3.59 -19.77 4.80
N LEU A 68 3.08 -20.48 5.81
CA LEU A 68 1.68 -20.39 6.24
C LEU A 68 1.56 -19.34 7.34
N THR A 69 0.64 -18.39 7.14
CA THR A 69 0.39 -17.34 8.12
C THR A 69 -1.10 -17.07 8.22
N PHE A 70 -1.64 -17.10 9.44
CA PHE A 70 -3.01 -16.66 9.68
C PHE A 70 -3.08 -15.14 9.55
N ARG A 71 -4.01 -14.65 8.74
CA ARG A 71 -4.23 -13.22 8.51
C ARG A 71 -5.64 -12.83 8.87
N LYS A 72 -5.78 -11.75 9.63
CA LYS A 72 -7.08 -11.14 9.93
C LYS A 72 -7.69 -10.53 8.67
N ALA A 73 -9.01 -10.38 8.66
CA ALA A 73 -9.72 -9.65 7.63
C ALA A 73 -9.11 -8.25 7.45
N LYS A 74 -9.02 -7.79 6.21
CA LYS A 74 -8.45 -6.46 5.89
C LYS A 74 -9.23 -5.81 4.76
N GLN A 75 -9.56 -4.53 4.95
CA GLN A 75 -10.18 -3.72 3.91
C GLN A 75 -9.16 -3.29 2.86
N PHE A 76 -9.57 -3.38 1.60
CA PHE A 76 -8.84 -2.87 0.45
C PHE A 76 -9.75 -2.00 -0.41
N LEU A 77 -9.20 -0.91 -0.93
CA LEU A 77 -9.77 -0.19 -2.07
C LEU A 77 -9.47 -0.99 -3.31
N MET A 78 -10.49 -1.37 -4.08
CA MET A 78 -10.33 -2.15 -5.31
C MET A 78 -10.78 -1.36 -6.52
N THR A 79 -10.08 -1.58 -7.64
CA THR A 79 -10.51 -1.16 -8.98
C THR A 79 -10.52 -2.40 -9.86
N PRO A 80 -11.72 -2.90 -10.26
CA PRO A 80 -11.83 -4.08 -11.12
C PRO A 80 -11.24 -3.78 -12.49
N VAL A 81 -10.72 -4.82 -13.12
CA VAL A 81 -10.22 -4.83 -14.50
C VAL A 81 -11.16 -5.67 -15.33
N ASP A 82 -11.65 -5.13 -16.44
CA ASP A 82 -12.50 -5.89 -17.37
C ASP A 82 -11.68 -7.00 -18.03
N SER A 83 -12.22 -8.21 -18.08
CA SER A 83 -11.55 -9.37 -18.69
C SER A 83 -11.29 -9.24 -20.20
N ASN A 84 -11.99 -8.32 -20.86
CA ASN A 84 -11.90 -8.09 -22.30
C ASN A 84 -10.80 -7.11 -22.70
N ILE A 85 -10.23 -6.37 -21.74
CA ILE A 85 -9.14 -5.41 -22.00
C ILE A 85 -7.77 -6.08 -21.91
N SER A 86 -6.79 -5.51 -22.58
CA SER A 86 -5.41 -6.02 -22.61
C SER A 86 -4.38 -4.91 -22.80
N GLY A 87 -3.12 -5.21 -22.55
CA GLY A 87 -2.00 -4.32 -22.84
C GLY A 87 -2.11 -2.94 -22.18
N THR A 88 -2.13 -1.88 -23.00
CA THR A 88 -2.15 -0.48 -22.53
C THR A 88 -3.41 -0.12 -21.75
N GLU A 89 -4.56 -0.72 -22.06
CA GLU A 89 -5.80 -0.45 -21.35
C GLU A 89 -5.73 -0.89 -19.88
N ILE A 90 -5.03 -1.97 -19.57
CA ILE A 90 -4.76 -2.41 -18.19
C ILE A 90 -3.90 -1.36 -17.47
N ILE A 91 -2.93 -0.77 -18.16
CA ILE A 91 -2.08 0.31 -17.61
C ILE A 91 -2.91 1.54 -17.30
N ASP A 92 -3.89 1.89 -18.14
CA ASP A 92 -4.80 3.01 -17.90
C ASP A 92 -5.66 2.78 -16.63
N VAL A 93 -6.16 1.56 -16.43
CA VAL A 93 -6.90 1.20 -15.21
C VAL A 93 -6.00 1.30 -13.97
N LEU A 94 -4.73 0.85 -14.07
CA LEU A 94 -3.74 1.01 -12.99
C LEU A 94 -3.48 2.49 -12.70
N ALA A 95 -3.31 3.32 -13.72
CA ALA A 95 -3.11 4.75 -13.56
C ALA A 95 -4.30 5.42 -12.85
N GLN A 96 -5.54 5.06 -13.24
CA GLN A 96 -6.75 5.55 -12.58
C GLN A 96 -6.84 5.08 -11.12
N HIS A 97 -6.45 3.82 -10.83
CA HIS A 97 -6.37 3.32 -9.46
C HIS A 97 -5.37 4.15 -8.63
N ASN A 98 -4.19 4.41 -9.19
CA ASN A 98 -3.17 5.23 -8.54
C ASN A 98 -3.68 6.65 -8.25
N LEU A 99 -4.37 7.30 -9.18
CA LEU A 99 -4.95 8.63 -8.96
C LEU A 99 -5.96 8.65 -7.81
N LYS A 100 -6.72 7.56 -7.60
CA LYS A 100 -7.66 7.43 -6.46
C LYS A 100 -6.93 7.21 -5.12
N VAL A 101 -5.76 6.58 -5.16
CA VAL A 101 -4.99 6.18 -3.97
C VAL A 101 -4.03 7.26 -3.50
N PHE A 102 -3.36 7.93 -4.44
CA PHE A 102 -2.39 8.98 -4.16
C PHE A 102 -3.11 10.34 -4.08
N SER A 103 -3.53 10.73 -2.88
CA SER A 103 -3.95 12.11 -2.67
C SER A 103 -2.73 13.01 -2.56
N LYS A 104 -2.85 14.26 -3.04
CA LYS A 104 -1.79 15.27 -3.06
C LYS A 104 -1.22 15.62 -1.66
N GLU A 105 -1.86 15.18 -0.58
CA GLU A 105 -1.56 15.67 0.79
C GLU A 105 -0.74 14.69 1.63
N HIS A 106 -0.56 13.43 1.20
CA HIS A 106 0.14 12.44 2.01
C HIS A 106 1.05 11.57 1.16
N PHE A 107 2.35 11.70 1.38
CA PHE A 107 3.33 10.73 0.92
C PHE A 107 3.18 9.44 1.74
N ARG A 108 2.19 8.64 1.41
CA ARG A 108 2.16 7.24 1.84
C ARG A 108 2.52 6.40 0.64
N GLU A 109 3.64 5.74 0.73
CA GLU A 109 3.96 4.65 -0.17
C GLU A 109 2.90 3.55 0.03
N LYS A 110 1.83 3.65 -0.73
CA LYS A 110 0.80 2.62 -0.77
C LYS A 110 1.21 1.65 -1.84
N ALA A 111 1.79 0.53 -1.42
CA ALA A 111 1.99 -0.55 -2.34
C ALA A 111 0.66 -0.89 -3.02
N VAL A 112 0.62 -0.73 -4.32
CA VAL A 112 -0.48 -1.18 -5.16
C VAL A 112 -0.22 -2.65 -5.49
N GLY A 113 -1.21 -3.48 -5.25
CA GLY A 113 -1.18 -4.88 -5.63
C GLY A 113 -2.20 -5.15 -6.72
N TRP A 114 -2.16 -6.35 -7.25
CA TRP A 114 -3.16 -6.85 -8.17
C TRP A 114 -3.67 -8.22 -7.74
N ILE A 115 -4.84 -8.56 -8.19
CA ILE A 115 -5.51 -9.82 -7.92
C ILE A 115 -5.54 -10.63 -9.20
N LEU A 116 -5.11 -11.88 -9.11
CA LEU A 116 -5.21 -12.85 -10.19
C LEU A 116 -6.33 -13.85 -9.87
N SER A 117 -7.03 -14.33 -10.89
CA SER A 117 -7.91 -15.48 -10.70
C SER A 117 -7.08 -16.71 -10.33
N GLN A 118 -7.64 -17.59 -9.53
CA GLN A 118 -6.99 -18.85 -9.16
C GLN A 118 -6.63 -19.67 -10.41
N ASN A 119 -7.55 -19.71 -11.39
CA ASN A 119 -7.34 -20.46 -12.64
C ASN A 119 -6.16 -19.88 -13.44
N ASP A 120 -6.10 -18.55 -13.65
CA ASP A 120 -5.02 -17.93 -14.41
C ASP A 120 -3.67 -18.10 -13.70
N PHE A 121 -3.66 -17.99 -12.37
CA PHE A 121 -2.45 -18.18 -11.57
C PHE A 121 -1.84 -19.57 -11.79
N PHE A 122 -2.65 -20.64 -11.62
CA PHE A 122 -2.15 -22.01 -11.78
C PHE A 122 -1.88 -22.43 -13.24
N GLN A 123 -2.31 -21.61 -14.21
CA GLN A 123 -1.94 -21.73 -15.60
C GLN A 123 -0.71 -20.89 -15.99
N GLY A 124 -0.08 -20.21 -15.06
CA GLY A 124 1.06 -19.32 -15.32
C GLY A 124 0.68 -18.02 -16.02
N ILE A 125 -0.59 -17.60 -16.02
CA ILE A 125 -1.10 -16.40 -16.69
C ILE A 125 -1.15 -15.24 -15.69
N TYR A 126 -0.07 -14.51 -15.50
CA TYR A 126 0.02 -13.41 -14.52
C TYR A 126 -0.22 -12.02 -15.12
N GLY A 127 -0.25 -11.91 -16.44
CA GLY A 127 -0.45 -10.64 -17.15
C GLY A 127 -1.92 -10.18 -17.24
N LYS A 128 -2.87 -10.92 -16.66
CA LYS A 128 -4.31 -10.60 -16.68
C LYS A 128 -4.86 -10.38 -15.28
N PRO A 129 -4.65 -9.20 -14.67
CA PRO A 129 -5.19 -8.92 -13.35
C PRO A 129 -6.71 -8.83 -13.41
N LYS A 130 -7.38 -9.39 -12.40
CA LYS A 130 -8.83 -9.22 -12.15
C LYS A 130 -9.17 -7.87 -11.56
N ALA A 131 -8.27 -7.34 -10.75
CA ALA A 131 -8.41 -6.05 -10.09
C ALA A 131 -7.06 -5.53 -9.60
N PHE A 132 -6.97 -4.22 -9.45
CA PHE A 132 -5.93 -3.58 -8.65
C PHE A 132 -6.45 -3.28 -7.25
N PHE A 133 -5.58 -3.36 -6.25
CA PHE A 133 -5.95 -3.08 -4.87
C PHE A 133 -4.89 -2.30 -4.11
N SER A 134 -5.33 -1.55 -3.11
CA SER A 134 -4.46 -0.85 -2.17
C SER A 134 -5.12 -0.72 -0.80
N THR A 135 -4.34 -0.35 0.22
CA THR A 135 -4.92 -0.05 1.55
C THR A 135 -5.72 1.25 1.47
N PRO A 136 -7.00 1.29 1.93
CA PRO A 136 -7.82 2.49 1.91
C PRO A 136 -7.17 3.63 2.73
N ASN A 137 -7.40 4.87 2.31
CA ASN A 137 -7.03 6.01 3.12
C ASN A 137 -8.10 6.26 4.20
N PRO A 138 -7.78 6.20 5.50
CA PRO A 138 -8.77 6.38 6.56
C PRO A 138 -9.39 7.79 6.59
N LEU A 139 -8.80 8.76 5.90
CA LEU A 139 -9.31 10.14 5.83
C LEU A 139 -10.41 10.34 4.78
N TYR A 140 -10.63 9.37 3.88
CA TYR A 140 -11.67 9.45 2.86
C TYR A 140 -12.84 8.54 3.22
N HIS A 141 -13.87 9.12 3.81
CA HIS A 141 -15.10 8.41 4.22
C HIS A 141 -15.98 7.95 3.06
N GLU A 142 -15.77 8.47 1.84
CA GLU A 142 -16.59 8.18 0.64
C GLU A 142 -15.88 7.26 -0.36
N GLN A 143 -15.00 6.37 0.08
CA GLN A 143 -14.35 5.44 -0.85
C GLN A 143 -15.35 4.38 -1.31
N GLN A 144 -15.82 4.53 -2.55
CA GLN A 144 -16.54 3.47 -3.26
C GLN A 144 -15.58 2.30 -3.53
N ASN A 145 -16.11 1.07 -3.58
CA ASN A 145 -15.36 -0.15 -3.89
C ASN A 145 -14.38 -0.61 -2.81
N ILE A 146 -14.75 -0.46 -1.55
CA ILE A 146 -14.06 -1.14 -0.46
C ILE A 146 -14.47 -2.61 -0.44
N VAL A 147 -13.49 -3.49 -0.51
CA VAL A 147 -13.66 -4.94 -0.42
C VAL A 147 -12.88 -5.46 0.77
N ILE A 148 -13.45 -6.45 1.44
CA ILE A 148 -12.79 -7.11 2.58
C ILE A 148 -12.07 -8.35 2.05
N ARG A 149 -10.73 -8.38 2.17
CA ARG A 149 -9.98 -9.61 2.06
C ARG A 149 -10.34 -10.49 3.26
N PRO A 150 -10.82 -11.72 3.06
CA PRO A 150 -11.22 -12.61 4.15
C PRO A 150 -10.07 -12.87 5.14
N GLU A 151 -10.42 -13.13 6.37
CA GLU A 151 -9.48 -13.74 7.31
C GLU A 151 -9.29 -15.24 7.00
N GLY A 152 -8.18 -15.79 7.43
CA GLY A 152 -7.87 -17.20 7.24
C GLY A 152 -6.38 -17.50 7.16
N LEU A 153 -6.09 -18.73 6.83
CA LEU A 153 -4.73 -19.19 6.59
C LEU A 153 -4.31 -18.83 5.17
N TYR A 154 -3.12 -18.22 5.03
CA TYR A 154 -2.56 -17.80 3.76
C TYR A 154 -1.21 -18.47 3.53
N ALA A 155 -1.07 -19.15 2.40
CA ALA A 155 0.21 -19.54 1.86
C ALA A 155 0.82 -18.32 1.16
N THR A 156 2.04 -17.96 1.54
CA THR A 156 2.70 -16.72 1.08
C THR A 156 4.14 -16.99 0.73
N ILE A 157 4.57 -16.54 -0.45
CA ILE A 157 5.96 -16.50 -0.86
C ILE A 157 6.39 -15.05 -1.11
N ARG A 158 7.65 -14.75 -0.85
CA ARG A 158 8.34 -13.57 -1.35
C ARG A 158 9.36 -14.00 -2.38
N PHE A 159 9.20 -13.47 -3.56
CA PHE A 159 10.01 -13.81 -4.72
C PHE A 159 10.80 -12.59 -5.14
N GLN A 160 12.09 -12.76 -5.43
CA GLN A 160 12.96 -11.72 -5.98
C GLN A 160 13.21 -12.01 -7.45
N GLY A 161 13.03 -11.00 -8.30
CA GLY A 161 13.23 -11.06 -9.74
C GLY A 161 12.02 -10.56 -10.52
N ILE A 162 12.06 -10.78 -11.82
CA ILE A 162 11.00 -10.38 -12.75
C ILE A 162 9.88 -11.43 -12.68
N LEU A 163 8.81 -11.08 -11.98
CA LEU A 163 7.73 -12.02 -11.68
C LEU A 163 7.14 -12.68 -12.93
N LEU A 164 7.00 -11.94 -14.03
CA LEU A 164 6.44 -12.45 -15.28
C LEU A 164 7.34 -13.46 -16.03
N GLU A 165 8.60 -13.55 -15.68
CA GLU A 165 9.54 -14.54 -16.25
C GLU A 165 9.52 -15.87 -15.51
N HIS A 166 8.93 -15.92 -14.30
CA HIS A 166 8.92 -17.09 -13.42
C HIS A 166 7.51 -17.59 -13.09
N THR A 167 6.55 -17.29 -13.94
CA THR A 167 5.12 -17.58 -13.66
C THR A 167 4.86 -19.06 -13.50
N GLN A 168 5.39 -19.91 -14.39
CA GLN A 168 5.20 -21.36 -14.32
C GLN A 168 5.90 -21.96 -13.10
N GLU A 169 7.16 -21.59 -12.87
CA GLU A 169 7.93 -22.04 -11.70
C GLU A 169 7.21 -21.75 -10.39
N LEU A 170 6.65 -20.54 -10.23
CA LEU A 170 5.90 -20.14 -9.04
C LEU A 170 4.58 -20.89 -8.90
N SER A 171 3.88 -21.12 -10.00
CA SER A 171 2.64 -21.89 -10.01
C SER A 171 2.88 -23.34 -9.60
N ASP A 172 3.92 -23.97 -10.14
CA ASP A 172 4.32 -25.33 -9.83
C ASP A 172 4.74 -25.46 -8.36
N LEU A 173 5.53 -24.50 -7.85
CA LEU A 173 5.95 -24.44 -6.46
C LEU A 173 4.76 -24.36 -5.50
N PHE A 174 3.73 -23.56 -5.83
CA PHE A 174 2.51 -23.51 -5.03
C PHE A 174 1.69 -24.79 -5.12
N ASN A 175 1.58 -25.39 -6.31
CA ASN A 175 0.89 -26.67 -6.47
C ASN A 175 1.54 -27.76 -5.61
N ASP A 176 2.86 -27.92 -5.71
CA ASP A 176 3.60 -28.92 -4.92
C ASP A 176 3.44 -28.68 -3.41
N PHE A 177 3.49 -27.41 -2.99
CA PHE A 177 3.27 -27.05 -1.60
C PHE A 177 1.86 -27.38 -1.11
N LEU A 178 0.82 -27.10 -1.90
CA LEU A 178 -0.57 -27.41 -1.56
C LEU A 178 -0.79 -28.91 -1.44
N VAL A 179 -0.31 -29.67 -2.41
CA VAL A 179 -0.42 -31.14 -2.41
C VAL A 179 0.30 -31.74 -1.19
N SER A 180 1.55 -31.34 -0.97
CA SER A 180 2.38 -31.89 0.13
C SER A 180 1.81 -31.58 1.51
N ASN A 181 1.06 -30.50 1.67
CA ASN A 181 0.46 -30.08 2.95
C ASN A 181 -1.04 -30.37 3.05
N ARG A 182 -1.63 -31.11 2.09
CA ARG A 182 -3.05 -31.42 2.01
C ARG A 182 -3.94 -30.16 2.12
N LEU A 183 -3.58 -29.13 1.36
CA LEU A 183 -4.27 -27.87 1.31
C LEU A 183 -4.93 -27.66 -0.05
N LYS A 184 -5.97 -26.86 -0.10
CA LYS A 184 -6.59 -26.32 -1.32
C LYS A 184 -6.60 -24.80 -1.29
N ALA A 185 -6.39 -24.18 -2.43
CA ALA A 185 -6.65 -22.76 -2.62
C ALA A 185 -8.16 -22.51 -2.69
N VAL A 186 -8.64 -21.46 -2.02
CA VAL A 186 -10.09 -21.19 -1.90
C VAL A 186 -10.53 -19.82 -2.39
N ASP A 187 -9.58 -18.94 -2.68
CA ASP A 187 -9.85 -17.58 -3.17
C ASP A 187 -8.88 -17.18 -4.27
N ASP A 188 -9.10 -15.99 -4.83
CA ASP A 188 -8.17 -15.35 -5.75
C ASP A 188 -6.83 -15.04 -5.09
N ILE A 189 -5.81 -14.85 -5.92
CA ILE A 189 -4.42 -14.67 -5.50
C ILE A 189 -4.09 -13.18 -5.42
N TYR A 190 -3.52 -12.78 -4.29
CA TYR A 190 -3.07 -11.40 -4.04
C TYR A 190 -1.58 -11.28 -4.33
N VAL A 191 -1.23 -10.44 -5.28
CA VAL A 191 0.16 -10.10 -5.62
C VAL A 191 0.43 -8.65 -5.25
N ILE A 192 1.53 -8.38 -4.56
CA ILE A 192 1.93 -7.04 -4.16
C ILE A 192 3.44 -6.88 -4.35
N THR A 193 3.86 -5.81 -5.00
CA THR A 193 5.28 -5.46 -5.09
C THR A 193 5.74 -4.82 -3.80
N LEU A 194 6.78 -5.36 -3.18
CA LEU A 194 7.36 -4.88 -1.94
C LEU A 194 8.62 -4.03 -2.16
N LYS A 195 9.39 -4.35 -3.20
CA LYS A 195 10.56 -3.58 -3.64
C LYS A 195 10.44 -3.39 -5.16
N ASP A 196 10.42 -2.15 -5.62
CA ASP A 196 10.20 -1.76 -7.00
C ASP A 196 11.21 -0.68 -7.44
N HIS A 197 10.93 0.00 -8.56
CA HIS A 197 11.74 1.07 -9.14
C HIS A 197 12.00 2.27 -8.21
N TRP A 198 11.24 2.44 -7.13
CA TRP A 198 11.52 3.46 -6.11
C TRP A 198 12.67 3.08 -5.19
N LEU A 199 12.96 1.77 -5.08
CA LEU A 199 13.94 1.25 -4.14
C LEU A 199 15.20 0.70 -4.80
N THR A 200 15.18 0.46 -6.12
CA THR A 200 16.31 -0.08 -6.88
C THR A 200 16.16 0.19 -8.38
N ASP A 201 17.29 0.42 -9.04
CA ASP A 201 17.36 0.53 -10.50
C ASP A 201 17.44 -0.84 -11.19
N ASP A 202 17.82 -1.89 -10.46
CA ASP A 202 17.90 -3.24 -10.99
C ASP A 202 16.57 -3.99 -10.84
N ILE A 203 15.91 -4.25 -11.95
CA ILE A 203 14.64 -4.98 -12.01
C ILE A 203 14.76 -6.41 -11.43
N LYS A 204 15.96 -7.02 -11.45
CA LYS A 204 16.22 -8.35 -10.86
C LYS A 204 16.21 -8.34 -9.35
N GLU A 205 16.30 -7.16 -8.75
CA GLU A 205 16.19 -6.97 -7.31
C GLU A 205 14.76 -6.67 -6.84
N TYR A 206 13.80 -6.58 -7.75
CA TYR A 206 12.40 -6.39 -7.37
C TYR A 206 11.94 -7.55 -6.49
N ILE A 207 11.13 -7.25 -5.49
CA ILE A 207 10.57 -8.25 -4.60
C ILE A 207 9.05 -8.16 -4.66
N SER A 208 8.44 -9.25 -5.05
CA SER A 208 7.00 -9.43 -5.05
C SER A 208 6.57 -10.41 -3.97
N GLN A 209 5.42 -10.18 -3.37
CA GLN A 209 4.79 -11.11 -2.45
C GLN A 209 3.53 -11.65 -3.09
N ILE A 210 3.44 -12.96 -3.18
CA ILE A 210 2.26 -13.69 -3.66
C ILE A 210 1.61 -14.33 -2.43
N SER A 211 0.30 -14.21 -2.32
CA SER A 211 -0.45 -14.75 -1.18
C SER A 211 -1.78 -15.32 -1.65
N LEU A 212 -2.06 -16.56 -1.28
CA LEU A 212 -3.33 -17.21 -1.55
C LEU A 212 -3.93 -17.77 -0.26
N ARG A 213 -5.24 -17.67 -0.10
CA ARG A 213 -5.96 -18.26 1.03
C ARG A 213 -6.10 -19.76 0.80
N VAL A 214 -5.85 -20.52 1.88
CA VAL A 214 -5.86 -21.98 1.83
C VAL A 214 -6.72 -22.55 2.93
N GLU A 215 -7.29 -23.74 2.65
CA GLU A 215 -8.02 -24.55 3.62
C GLU A 215 -7.49 -25.98 3.58
N SER A 216 -7.60 -26.69 4.72
CA SER A 216 -7.26 -28.12 4.79
C SER A 216 -8.24 -28.94 3.97
N LEU A 217 -7.73 -29.93 3.27
CA LEU A 217 -8.54 -30.96 2.62
C LEU A 217 -9.16 -31.95 3.61
N ASP A 218 -8.60 -32.02 4.83
CA ASP A 218 -9.03 -32.98 5.87
C ASP A 218 -10.18 -32.46 6.77
N LYS A 219 -10.76 -31.29 6.43
CA LYS A 219 -11.95 -30.76 7.11
C LYS A 219 -13.22 -31.13 6.32
N GLU A 220 -13.73 -32.30 6.52
CA GLU A 220 -15.16 -32.61 6.46
C GLU A 220 -15.76 -32.71 7.86
#